data_d6041e5e0b1d2b74716fcec668422ea4
#
_entry.id   d6041e5e0b1d2b74716fcec668422ea4
#
_cell.length_a   1.000
_cell.length_b   1.000
_cell.length_c   1.000
_cell.angle_alpha   90.00
_cell.angle_beta   90.00
_cell.angle_gamma   90.00
#
_symmetry.space_group_name_H-M   'P 1'
#
loop_
_entity.id
_entity.type
_entity.pdbx_description
1 polymer ?
#
loop_
_entity_poly.entity_id
_entity_poly.type
_entity_poly.pdbx_seq_one_letter_code
_entity_poly.pdbx_strand_id
1 'polypeptide(L)'
;DEILECHKRYFDTQLPYEIVWHEVHTTQHELLYENSVLEVWSVPLRHRVPTAGFLFREKPAGLNVDKGAIERYGLGVAQITAAKRGEDVVLGDGRVVPNGELTYTPWEPRSYAYLSDTNYSGKAVSLVRGVDLLYHEATYADDMRSEAKARGHATTLQAARAAVESGAKRLIVGHFSSRYKDEGALVEECRTVFPETYLAEEYKSFDIEMKKVVK
;
A
#
# COMPACT_ATOMS: atom_id res chain seq x y z
N ASP A 1 -2.08 -5.40 25.74
CA ASP A 1 -1.28 -4.68 26.75
C ASP A 1 -0.97 -5.52 27.98
N GLU A 2 -1.90 -6.30 28.56
CA GLU A 2 -1.64 -7.14 29.75
C GLU A 2 -0.43 -8.07 29.60
N ILE A 3 -0.24 -8.69 28.42
CA ILE A 3 0.92 -9.57 28.14
C ILE A 3 2.22 -8.77 28.19
N LEU A 4 2.26 -7.59 27.59
CA LEU A 4 3.43 -6.73 27.58
C LEU A 4 3.73 -6.20 29.00
N GLU A 5 2.72 -5.79 29.75
CA GLU A 5 2.88 -5.35 31.14
C GLU A 5 3.35 -6.50 32.04
N CYS A 6 2.84 -7.71 31.81
CA CYS A 6 3.34 -8.91 32.48
C CYS A 6 4.80 -9.16 32.15
N HIS A 7 5.19 -9.07 30.87
CA HIS A 7 6.57 -9.26 30.43
C HIS A 7 7.49 -8.21 31.02
N LYS A 8 7.13 -6.94 30.97
CA LYS A 8 7.89 -5.82 31.58
C LYS A 8 8.15 -6.05 33.07
N ARG A 9 7.10 -6.45 33.79
CA ARG A 9 7.21 -6.75 35.24
C ARG A 9 8.07 -7.97 35.55
N TYR A 10 8.00 -9.02 34.72
CA TYR A 10 8.74 -10.27 34.94
C TYR A 10 10.24 -10.13 34.64
N PHE A 11 10.58 -9.36 33.63
CA PHE A 11 11.96 -9.19 33.16
C PHE A 11 12.57 -7.84 33.57
N ASP A 12 11.90 -7.06 34.42
CA ASP A 12 12.32 -5.72 34.84
C ASP A 12 12.74 -4.82 33.64
N THR A 13 12.00 -4.94 32.54
CA THR A 13 12.33 -4.26 31.30
C THR A 13 11.74 -2.87 31.30
N GLN A 14 12.59 -1.85 31.33
CA GLN A 14 12.19 -0.47 31.13
C GLN A 14 12.32 -0.09 29.66
N LEU A 15 11.24 0.38 29.06
CA LEU A 15 11.25 0.89 27.69
C LEU A 15 11.57 2.40 27.73
N PRO A 16 12.49 2.90 26.90
CA PRO A 16 12.83 4.33 26.83
C PRO A 16 11.76 5.16 26.08
N TYR A 17 10.61 4.58 25.78
CA TYR A 17 9.49 5.18 25.07
C TYR A 17 8.16 4.67 25.60
N GLU A 18 7.11 5.44 25.38
CA GLU A 18 5.73 5.06 25.67
C GLU A 18 5.13 4.27 24.51
N ILE A 19 4.39 3.20 24.83
CA ILE A 19 3.61 2.43 23.85
C ILE A 19 2.16 2.89 23.96
N VAL A 20 1.65 3.50 22.89
CA VAL A 20 0.24 3.87 22.77
C VAL A 20 -0.48 2.82 21.95
N TRP A 21 -1.48 2.18 22.56
CA TRP A 21 -2.27 1.13 21.92
C TRP A 21 -3.45 1.75 21.16
N HIS A 22 -3.58 1.35 19.89
CA HIS A 22 -4.73 1.70 19.07
C HIS A 22 -5.43 0.41 18.65
N GLU A 23 -6.69 0.25 19.09
CA GLU A 23 -7.51 -0.88 18.70
C GLU A 23 -7.98 -0.70 17.24
N VAL A 24 -7.88 -1.77 16.44
CA VAL A 24 -8.29 -1.80 15.04
C VAL A 24 -9.56 -2.61 14.88
N HIS A 25 -10.58 -2.03 14.25
CA HIS A 25 -11.81 -2.73 13.92
C HIS A 25 -11.61 -3.62 12.68
N THR A 26 -11.42 -4.91 12.91
CA THR A 26 -11.10 -5.89 11.85
C THR A 26 -12.20 -6.11 10.79
N THR A 27 -13.39 -5.53 10.99
CA THR A 27 -14.53 -5.63 10.08
C THR A 27 -14.76 -4.37 9.24
N GLN A 28 -14.03 -3.29 9.54
CA GLN A 28 -14.18 -1.99 8.92
C GLN A 28 -12.94 -1.60 8.14
N HIS A 29 -13.11 -0.80 7.09
CA HIS A 29 -12.04 -0.14 6.37
C HIS A 29 -11.95 1.29 6.91
N GLU A 30 -10.94 1.56 7.71
CA GLU A 30 -10.82 2.84 8.43
C GLU A 30 -9.39 3.38 8.34
N LEU A 31 -9.28 4.70 8.41
CA LEU A 31 -7.99 5.39 8.47
C LEU A 31 -7.41 5.21 9.87
N LEU A 32 -6.27 4.53 9.96
CA LEU A 32 -5.58 4.23 11.22
C LEU A 32 -4.52 5.26 11.56
N TYR A 33 -3.85 5.76 10.55
CA TYR A 33 -2.77 6.74 10.71
C TYR A 33 -2.70 7.66 9.50
N GLU A 34 -2.39 8.92 9.76
CA GLU A 34 -2.22 9.94 8.74
C GLU A 34 -1.14 10.94 9.18
N ASN A 35 -0.31 11.35 8.24
CA ASN A 35 0.58 12.49 8.37
C ASN A 35 0.61 13.31 7.06
N SER A 36 1.56 14.23 6.90
CA SER A 36 1.68 15.06 5.69
C SER A 36 2.04 14.28 4.41
N VAL A 37 2.49 13.03 4.53
CA VAL A 37 3.05 12.25 3.40
C VAL A 37 2.34 10.92 3.19
N LEU A 38 1.78 10.31 4.24
CA LEU A 38 1.31 8.93 4.24
C LEU A 38 -0.05 8.79 4.91
N GLU A 39 -0.87 7.90 4.37
CA GLU A 39 -2.07 7.34 4.99
C GLU A 39 -1.90 5.83 5.17
N VAL A 40 -2.38 5.31 6.31
CA VAL A 40 -2.47 3.88 6.58
C VAL A 40 -3.92 3.52 6.90
N TRP A 41 -4.46 2.58 6.14
CA TRP A 41 -5.84 2.11 6.24
C TRP A 41 -5.90 0.66 6.66
N SER A 42 -6.88 0.29 7.49
CA SER A 42 -7.20 -1.12 7.75
C SER A 42 -7.92 -1.75 6.56
N VAL A 43 -7.66 -3.03 6.32
CA VAL A 43 -8.36 -3.82 5.30
C VAL A 43 -8.98 -5.03 5.98
N PRO A 44 -10.32 -5.15 6.04
CA PRO A 44 -11.00 -6.31 6.62
C PRO A 44 -10.63 -7.59 5.90
N LEU A 45 -10.14 -8.58 6.64
CA LEU A 45 -9.74 -9.87 6.12
C LEU A 45 -10.73 -10.99 6.55
N ARG A 46 -10.56 -12.18 5.99
CA ARG A 46 -11.41 -13.34 6.26
C ARG A 46 -10.57 -14.48 6.81
N HIS A 47 -10.51 -14.56 8.13
CA HIS A 47 -9.81 -15.63 8.84
C HIS A 47 -10.67 -16.19 9.96
N ARG A 48 -10.19 -17.26 10.65
CA ARG A 48 -10.89 -17.88 11.79
C ARG A 48 -10.89 -16.99 13.03
N VAL A 49 -9.88 -16.15 13.17
CA VAL A 49 -9.79 -15.11 14.20
C VAL A 49 -9.93 -13.74 13.58
N PRO A 50 -10.35 -12.72 14.33
CA PRO A 50 -10.39 -11.35 13.83
C PRO A 50 -9.03 -10.92 13.30
N THR A 51 -8.97 -10.55 12.01
CA THR A 51 -7.73 -10.21 11.31
C THR A 51 -7.95 -9.03 10.38
N ALA A 52 -6.99 -8.13 10.33
CA ALA A 52 -6.96 -7.02 9.39
C ALA A 52 -5.64 -7.01 8.62
N GLY A 53 -5.72 -6.67 7.35
CA GLY A 53 -4.58 -6.24 6.55
C GLY A 53 -4.41 -4.73 6.60
N PHE A 54 -3.40 -4.23 5.90
CA PHE A 54 -3.06 -2.81 5.89
C PHE A 54 -2.80 -2.31 4.48
N LEU A 55 -3.29 -1.11 4.20
CA LEU A 55 -3.03 -0.40 2.97
C LEU A 55 -2.29 0.90 3.30
N PHE A 56 -1.11 1.05 2.73
CA PHE A 56 -0.26 2.24 2.84
C PHE A 56 -0.37 3.01 1.52
N ARG A 57 -0.69 4.30 1.59
CA ARG A 57 -0.74 5.19 0.44
C ARG A 57 0.00 6.48 0.72
N GLU A 58 0.93 6.82 -0.16
CA GLU A 58 1.49 8.16 -0.15
C GLU A 58 0.43 9.17 -0.60
N LYS A 59 0.42 10.31 0.07
CA LYS A 59 -0.37 11.46 -0.39
C LYS A 59 0.27 12.08 -1.64
N PRO A 60 -0.53 12.70 -2.51
CA PRO A 60 0.03 13.44 -3.63
C PRO A 60 1.05 14.46 -3.14
N ALA A 61 2.19 14.52 -3.81
CA ALA A 61 3.18 15.55 -3.54
C ALA A 61 2.61 16.95 -3.80
N GLY A 62 3.11 17.95 -3.09
CA GLY A 62 2.77 19.34 -3.37
C GLY A 62 3.09 19.73 -4.82
N LEU A 63 2.31 20.63 -5.38
CA LEU A 63 2.45 21.08 -6.75
C LEU A 63 3.78 21.81 -6.98
N ASN A 64 4.44 21.48 -8.05
CA ASN A 64 5.57 22.26 -8.59
C ASN A 64 5.07 23.15 -9.72
N VAL A 65 5.58 24.37 -9.78
CA VAL A 65 5.30 25.27 -10.90
C VAL A 65 6.25 24.95 -12.05
N ASP A 66 5.69 24.84 -13.25
CA ASP A 66 6.46 24.62 -14.47
C ASP A 66 7.34 25.86 -14.76
N LYS A 67 8.64 25.62 -14.95
CA LYS A 67 9.60 26.68 -15.27
C LYS A 67 9.24 27.41 -16.57
N GLY A 68 8.80 26.67 -17.59
CA GLY A 68 8.34 27.24 -18.84
C GLY A 68 7.09 28.11 -18.70
N ALA A 69 6.20 27.76 -17.76
CA ALA A 69 5.05 28.60 -17.44
C ALA A 69 5.46 29.88 -16.69
N ILE A 70 6.43 29.80 -15.77
CA ILE A 70 6.99 31.01 -15.10
C ILE A 70 7.51 32.00 -16.12
N GLU A 71 8.31 31.53 -17.09
CA GLU A 71 8.86 32.37 -18.13
C GLU A 71 7.77 32.90 -19.09
N ARG A 72 6.90 32.03 -19.57
CA ARG A 72 5.84 32.34 -20.53
C ARG A 72 4.87 33.42 -20.03
N TYR A 73 4.49 33.34 -18.75
CA TYR A 73 3.50 34.21 -18.14
C TYR A 73 4.14 35.33 -17.28
N GLY A 74 5.44 35.36 -17.12
CA GLY A 74 6.14 36.34 -16.30
C GLY A 74 5.72 36.31 -14.82
N LEU A 75 5.56 35.08 -14.25
CA LEU A 75 5.00 34.90 -12.90
C LEU A 75 5.92 35.43 -11.81
N GLY A 76 5.40 36.34 -10.98
CA GLY A 76 6.07 36.79 -9.77
C GLY A 76 5.91 35.81 -8.59
N VAL A 77 6.68 36.06 -7.51
CA VAL A 77 6.72 35.18 -6.32
C VAL A 77 5.33 34.91 -5.72
N ALA A 78 4.48 35.95 -5.64
CA ALA A 78 3.13 35.81 -5.12
C ALA A 78 2.27 34.86 -5.97
N GLN A 79 2.37 34.98 -7.28
CA GLN A 79 1.65 34.14 -8.25
C GLN A 79 2.16 32.70 -8.23
N ILE A 80 3.48 32.49 -8.12
CA ILE A 80 4.08 31.17 -7.95
C ILE A 80 3.59 30.52 -6.63
N THR A 81 3.49 31.30 -5.55
CA THR A 81 2.98 30.81 -4.27
C THR A 81 1.50 30.43 -4.34
N ALA A 82 0.68 31.25 -5.02
CA ALA A 82 -0.74 30.94 -5.26
C ALA A 82 -0.90 29.67 -6.11
N ALA A 83 -0.15 29.56 -7.20
CA ALA A 83 -0.16 28.37 -8.05
C ALA A 83 0.21 27.09 -7.29
N LYS A 84 1.22 27.12 -6.40
CA LYS A 84 1.58 25.98 -5.52
C LYS A 84 0.46 25.55 -4.57
N ARG A 85 -0.46 26.46 -4.23
CA ARG A 85 -1.65 26.13 -3.42
C ARG A 85 -2.81 25.58 -4.26
N GLY A 86 -2.66 25.47 -5.58
CA GLY A 86 -3.70 24.99 -6.48
C GLY A 86 -4.61 26.10 -7.02
N GLU A 87 -4.28 27.38 -6.79
CA GLU A 87 -5.06 28.52 -7.22
C GLU A 87 -4.76 28.89 -8.68
N ASP A 88 -5.78 29.31 -9.41
CA ASP A 88 -5.62 29.97 -10.72
C ASP A 88 -4.91 31.31 -10.53
N VAL A 89 -4.17 31.75 -11.53
CA VAL A 89 -3.37 32.97 -11.45
C VAL A 89 -3.95 34.05 -12.37
N VAL A 90 -4.19 35.24 -11.81
CA VAL A 90 -4.54 36.44 -12.60
C VAL A 90 -3.26 37.16 -13.00
N LEU A 91 -3.07 37.37 -14.30
CA LEU A 91 -1.97 38.11 -14.87
C LEU A 91 -2.19 39.63 -14.78
N GLY A 92 -1.13 40.43 -15.00
CA GLY A 92 -1.20 41.89 -14.95
C GLY A 92 -2.14 42.52 -15.99
N ASP A 93 -2.48 41.79 -17.05
CA ASP A 93 -3.43 42.22 -18.09
C ASP A 93 -4.90 41.77 -17.81
N GLY A 94 -5.13 41.16 -16.64
CA GLY A 94 -6.47 40.69 -16.22
C GLY A 94 -6.81 39.25 -16.70
N ARG A 95 -5.98 38.60 -17.52
CA ARG A 95 -6.24 37.21 -17.92
C ARG A 95 -6.05 36.27 -16.73
N VAL A 96 -6.94 35.26 -16.63
CA VAL A 96 -6.84 34.18 -15.68
C VAL A 96 -6.19 32.97 -16.35
N VAL A 97 -5.11 32.46 -15.77
CA VAL A 97 -4.45 31.24 -16.22
C VAL A 97 -4.80 30.10 -15.26
N PRO A 98 -5.42 29.04 -15.77
CA PRO A 98 -5.79 27.89 -14.93
C PRO A 98 -4.58 27.22 -14.28
N ASN A 99 -4.71 26.78 -13.04
CA ASN A 99 -3.63 26.15 -12.28
C ASN A 99 -3.00 24.95 -13.01
N GLY A 100 -3.81 24.13 -13.69
CA GLY A 100 -3.34 22.97 -14.45
C GLY A 100 -2.39 23.29 -15.61
N GLU A 101 -2.39 24.57 -16.11
CA GLU A 101 -1.41 25.04 -17.09
C GLU A 101 -0.09 25.45 -16.46
N LEU A 102 -0.13 25.80 -15.16
CA LEU A 102 1.01 26.37 -14.42
C LEU A 102 1.77 25.33 -13.63
N THR A 103 1.12 24.24 -13.22
CA THR A 103 1.66 23.32 -12.22
C THR A 103 1.64 21.88 -12.69
N TYR A 104 2.37 21.05 -11.96
CA TYR A 104 2.34 19.59 -12.09
C TYR A 104 2.69 18.93 -10.75
N THR A 105 2.23 17.69 -10.56
CA THR A 105 2.65 16.86 -9.44
C THR A 105 4.01 16.24 -9.80
N PRO A 106 5.08 16.43 -9.00
CA PRO A 106 6.44 16.05 -9.39
C PRO A 106 6.68 14.54 -9.45
N TRP A 107 5.90 13.75 -8.74
CA TRP A 107 5.95 12.28 -8.72
C TRP A 107 4.59 11.65 -8.44
N GLU A 108 4.43 10.42 -8.89
CA GLU A 108 3.25 9.60 -8.60
C GLU A 108 3.33 9.09 -7.15
N PRO A 109 2.23 9.19 -6.36
CA PRO A 109 2.16 8.57 -5.04
C PRO A 109 2.33 7.05 -5.14
N ARG A 110 3.12 6.49 -4.22
CA ARG A 110 3.33 5.04 -4.12
C ARG A 110 2.34 4.41 -3.15
N SER A 111 2.10 3.11 -3.33
CA SER A 111 1.17 2.37 -2.50
C SER A 111 1.60 0.92 -2.29
N TYR A 112 1.34 0.43 -1.07
CA TYR A 112 1.62 -0.94 -0.65
C TYR A 112 0.43 -1.51 0.11
N ALA A 113 0.08 -2.75 -0.15
CA ALA A 113 -0.92 -3.47 0.64
C ALA A 113 -0.35 -4.77 1.20
N TYR A 114 -0.68 -5.05 2.45
CA TYR A 114 -0.31 -6.27 3.17
C TYR A 114 -1.56 -7.03 3.58
N LEU A 115 -1.79 -8.20 2.96
CA LEU A 115 -2.94 -9.07 3.19
C LEU A 115 -2.42 -10.46 3.60
N SER A 116 -2.43 -10.75 4.90
CA SER A 116 -1.96 -12.03 5.44
C SER A 116 -2.97 -12.61 6.43
N ASP A 117 -2.97 -13.91 6.59
CA ASP A 117 -3.95 -14.66 7.36
C ASP A 117 -5.37 -14.42 6.86
N THR A 118 -5.62 -14.78 5.60
CA THR A 118 -6.92 -14.54 4.97
C THR A 118 -7.28 -15.57 3.90
N ASN A 119 -8.52 -16.02 3.90
CA ASN A 119 -9.12 -16.55 2.69
C ASN A 119 -9.16 -15.48 1.60
N TYR A 120 -9.18 -15.89 0.34
CA TYR A 120 -9.47 -14.97 -0.75
C TYR A 120 -10.74 -14.15 -0.47
N SER A 121 -10.63 -12.83 -0.59
CA SER A 121 -11.72 -11.90 -0.32
C SER A 121 -11.81 -10.82 -1.42
N GLY A 122 -12.83 -10.91 -2.27
CA GLY A 122 -13.08 -9.88 -3.29
C GLY A 122 -13.32 -8.49 -2.69
N LYS A 123 -13.86 -8.40 -1.45
CA LYS A 123 -13.98 -7.12 -0.74
C LYS A 123 -12.60 -6.53 -0.42
N ALA A 124 -11.68 -7.33 0.14
CA ALA A 124 -10.32 -6.89 0.44
C ALA A 124 -9.59 -6.46 -0.85
N VAL A 125 -9.70 -7.26 -1.92
CA VAL A 125 -9.13 -6.97 -3.25
C VAL A 125 -9.62 -5.63 -3.79
N SER A 126 -10.92 -5.31 -3.64
CA SER A 126 -11.48 -4.03 -4.11
C SER A 126 -10.95 -2.82 -3.35
N LEU A 127 -10.62 -2.97 -2.07
CA LEU A 127 -10.08 -1.90 -1.22
C LEU A 127 -8.62 -1.55 -1.54
N VAL A 128 -7.86 -2.53 -2.06
CA VAL A 128 -6.44 -2.35 -2.41
C VAL A 128 -6.22 -2.14 -3.92
N ARG A 129 -7.23 -1.67 -4.63
CA ARG A 129 -7.18 -1.49 -6.08
C ARG A 129 -6.06 -0.53 -6.51
N GLY A 130 -5.29 -0.95 -7.52
CA GLY A 130 -4.25 -0.17 -8.18
C GLY A 130 -2.97 0.00 -7.36
N VAL A 131 -2.74 -0.81 -6.32
CA VAL A 131 -1.50 -0.72 -5.53
C VAL A 131 -0.26 -1.05 -6.36
N ASP A 132 0.85 -0.38 -6.06
CA ASP A 132 2.13 -0.65 -6.72
C ASP A 132 2.70 -2.00 -6.30
N LEU A 133 2.52 -2.37 -5.03
CA LEU A 133 3.01 -3.61 -4.46
C LEU A 133 1.94 -4.23 -3.56
N LEU A 134 1.56 -5.47 -3.86
CA LEU A 134 0.67 -6.27 -3.03
C LEU A 134 1.47 -7.40 -2.37
N TYR A 135 1.47 -7.47 -1.04
CA TYR A 135 1.78 -8.71 -0.34
C TYR A 135 0.48 -9.48 -0.10
N HIS A 136 0.43 -10.72 -0.51
CA HIS A 136 -0.69 -11.62 -0.21
C HIS A 136 -0.18 -12.96 0.27
N GLU A 137 -0.79 -13.53 1.32
CA GLU A 137 -0.47 -14.89 1.70
C GLU A 137 -0.75 -15.88 0.56
N ALA A 138 0.00 -16.96 0.51
CA ALA A 138 -0.20 -18.10 -0.38
C ALA A 138 0.13 -19.39 0.36
N THR A 139 -0.58 -19.62 1.47
CA THR A 139 -0.25 -20.70 2.43
C THR A 139 -0.25 -22.07 1.78
N TYR A 140 -1.06 -22.28 0.74
CA TYR A 140 -1.23 -23.57 0.06
C TYR A 140 -1.06 -23.46 -1.45
N ALA A 141 -0.54 -24.52 -2.08
CA ALA A 141 -0.68 -24.74 -3.52
C ALA A 141 -2.17 -24.90 -3.90
N ASP A 142 -2.52 -24.66 -5.15
CA ASP A 142 -3.94 -24.58 -5.54
C ASP A 142 -4.67 -25.93 -5.51
N ASP A 143 -3.97 -27.05 -5.57
CA ASP A 143 -4.53 -28.39 -5.37
C ASP A 143 -5.08 -28.60 -3.95
N MET A 144 -4.64 -27.78 -2.97
CA MET A 144 -5.09 -27.80 -1.57
C MET A 144 -6.17 -26.76 -1.25
N ARG A 145 -6.93 -26.30 -2.24
CA ARG A 145 -7.93 -25.22 -2.12
C ARG A 145 -8.98 -25.48 -1.01
N SER A 146 -9.43 -26.71 -0.87
CA SER A 146 -10.40 -27.10 0.16
C SER A 146 -9.83 -26.94 1.57
N GLU A 147 -8.58 -27.35 1.77
CA GLU A 147 -7.86 -27.23 3.03
C GLU A 147 -7.56 -25.76 3.35
N ALA A 148 -7.10 -24.99 2.37
CA ALA A 148 -6.88 -23.55 2.51
C ALA A 148 -8.16 -22.85 3.02
N LYS A 149 -9.29 -23.11 2.36
CA LYS A 149 -10.59 -22.55 2.76
C LYS A 149 -10.99 -22.95 4.17
N ALA A 150 -10.84 -24.22 4.53
CA ALA A 150 -11.22 -24.74 5.85
C ALA A 150 -10.38 -24.13 6.98
N ARG A 151 -9.11 -23.80 6.69
CA ARG A 151 -8.18 -23.20 7.66
C ARG A 151 -8.16 -21.68 7.67
N GLY A 152 -8.86 -21.03 6.77
CA GLY A 152 -8.93 -19.57 6.72
C GLY A 152 -7.81 -18.92 5.89
N HIS A 153 -7.20 -19.67 4.97
CA HIS A 153 -6.07 -19.22 4.16
C HIS A 153 -6.36 -19.19 2.66
N ALA A 154 -5.45 -18.62 1.89
CA ALA A 154 -5.50 -18.58 0.45
C ALA A 154 -4.53 -19.59 -0.20
N THR A 155 -4.82 -19.89 -1.47
CA THR A 155 -3.89 -20.64 -2.33
C THR A 155 -3.06 -19.69 -3.20
N THR A 156 -1.99 -20.20 -3.77
CA THR A 156 -1.13 -19.55 -4.76
C THR A 156 -1.93 -18.88 -5.88
N LEU A 157 -2.83 -19.62 -6.54
CA LEU A 157 -3.66 -19.07 -7.63
C LEU A 157 -4.69 -18.05 -7.13
N GLN A 158 -5.15 -18.17 -5.88
CA GLN A 158 -6.02 -17.15 -5.27
C GLN A 158 -5.25 -15.85 -4.98
N ALA A 159 -4.01 -15.93 -4.50
CA ALA A 159 -3.14 -14.77 -4.32
C ALA A 159 -2.83 -14.08 -5.66
N ALA A 160 -2.45 -14.85 -6.67
CA ALA A 160 -2.21 -14.34 -8.02
C ALA A 160 -3.46 -13.70 -8.64
N ARG A 161 -4.64 -14.32 -8.47
CA ARG A 161 -5.92 -13.76 -8.87
C ARG A 161 -6.23 -12.44 -8.14
N ALA A 162 -5.96 -12.35 -6.85
CA ALA A 162 -6.12 -11.11 -6.08
C ALA A 162 -5.28 -9.97 -6.67
N ALA A 163 -4.05 -10.25 -7.10
CA ALA A 163 -3.19 -9.28 -7.77
C ALA A 163 -3.76 -8.83 -9.13
N VAL A 164 -4.25 -9.75 -9.95
CA VAL A 164 -4.92 -9.42 -11.23
C VAL A 164 -6.15 -8.55 -11.00
N GLU A 165 -7.04 -8.96 -10.11
CA GLU A 165 -8.32 -8.28 -9.89
C GLU A 165 -8.16 -6.92 -9.18
N SER A 166 -7.16 -6.78 -8.32
CA SER A 166 -6.81 -5.48 -7.73
C SER A 166 -6.10 -4.56 -8.73
N GLY A 167 -5.55 -5.09 -9.82
CA GLY A 167 -4.69 -4.32 -10.73
C GLY A 167 -3.36 -3.92 -10.08
N ALA A 168 -2.85 -4.74 -9.15
CA ALA A 168 -1.54 -4.53 -8.54
C ALA A 168 -0.44 -4.57 -9.62
N LYS A 169 0.62 -3.79 -9.44
CA LYS A 169 1.75 -3.80 -10.40
C LYS A 169 2.72 -4.95 -10.13
N ARG A 170 2.89 -5.34 -8.86
CA ARG A 170 3.72 -6.47 -8.42
C ARG A 170 3.06 -7.20 -7.26
N LEU A 171 3.31 -8.50 -7.16
CA LEU A 171 2.84 -9.36 -6.09
C LEU A 171 4.04 -9.94 -5.33
N ILE A 172 4.02 -9.91 -4.03
CA ILE A 172 4.89 -10.69 -3.15
C ILE A 172 4.03 -11.74 -2.49
N VAL A 173 4.45 -13.00 -2.55
CA VAL A 173 3.77 -14.11 -1.87
C VAL A 173 4.64 -14.70 -0.78
N GLY A 174 4.01 -15.08 0.32
CA GLY A 174 4.67 -15.66 1.48
C GLY A 174 3.65 -16.34 2.39
N HIS A 175 4.02 -16.55 3.66
CA HIS A 175 3.20 -17.25 4.65
C HIS A 175 2.90 -18.70 4.24
N PHE A 176 3.88 -19.37 3.63
CA PHE A 176 3.73 -20.74 3.15
C PHE A 176 3.62 -21.75 4.29
N SER A 177 2.83 -22.80 4.08
CA SER A 177 2.75 -23.91 5.01
C SER A 177 4.11 -24.64 5.09
N SER A 178 4.56 -24.95 6.29
CA SER A 178 5.82 -25.70 6.55
C SER A 178 5.89 -27.08 5.89
N ARG A 179 4.80 -27.55 5.29
CA ARG A 179 4.76 -28.77 4.47
C ARG A 179 5.55 -28.66 3.17
N TYR A 180 5.67 -27.44 2.63
CA TYR A 180 6.38 -27.19 1.39
C TYR A 180 7.87 -26.94 1.70
N LYS A 181 8.74 -27.70 1.02
CA LYS A 181 10.19 -27.53 1.13
C LYS A 181 10.75 -26.66 0.01
N ASP A 182 10.01 -26.56 -1.09
CA ASP A 182 10.34 -25.75 -2.26
C ASP A 182 9.28 -24.64 -2.41
N GLU A 183 9.60 -23.49 -1.88
CA GLU A 183 8.77 -22.29 -1.98
C GLU A 183 8.80 -21.70 -3.40
N GLY A 184 9.87 -21.96 -4.14
CA GLY A 184 10.01 -21.53 -5.53
C GLY A 184 8.92 -22.11 -6.44
N ALA A 185 8.57 -23.38 -6.23
CA ALA A 185 7.49 -24.03 -6.99
C ALA A 185 6.13 -23.33 -6.77
N LEU A 186 5.85 -22.83 -5.56
CA LEU A 186 4.63 -22.09 -5.25
C LEU A 186 4.61 -20.73 -5.95
N VAL A 187 5.77 -20.07 -6.04
CA VAL A 187 5.89 -18.81 -6.78
C VAL A 187 5.68 -19.03 -8.27
N GLU A 188 6.26 -20.09 -8.83
CA GLU A 188 6.05 -20.43 -10.26
C GLU A 188 4.57 -20.73 -10.56
N GLU A 189 3.85 -21.37 -9.64
CA GLU A 189 2.40 -21.57 -9.78
C GLU A 189 1.66 -20.22 -9.83
N CYS A 190 2.00 -19.25 -8.94
CA CYS A 190 1.44 -17.90 -8.99
C CYS A 190 1.73 -17.22 -10.33
N ARG A 191 2.96 -17.35 -10.86
CA ARG A 191 3.42 -16.72 -12.11
C ARG A 191 2.65 -17.18 -13.34
N THR A 192 2.02 -18.34 -13.31
CA THR A 192 1.13 -18.80 -14.38
C THR A 192 -0.08 -17.89 -14.60
N VAL A 193 -0.47 -17.13 -13.56
CA VAL A 193 -1.61 -16.20 -13.57
C VAL A 193 -1.15 -14.74 -13.48
N PHE A 194 -0.14 -14.46 -12.66
CA PHE A 194 0.42 -13.12 -12.48
C PHE A 194 1.95 -13.18 -12.56
N PRO A 195 2.56 -12.88 -13.73
CA PRO A 195 4.00 -13.04 -13.96
C PRO A 195 4.90 -12.24 -13.00
N GLU A 196 4.46 -11.02 -12.62
CA GLU A 196 5.19 -10.13 -11.70
C GLU A 196 5.04 -10.56 -10.23
N THR A 197 5.26 -11.87 -9.97
CA THR A 197 5.20 -12.47 -8.63
C THR A 197 6.58 -12.78 -8.10
N TYR A 198 6.82 -12.44 -6.83
CA TYR A 198 8.08 -12.57 -6.13
C TYR A 198 7.92 -13.32 -4.82
N LEU A 199 8.94 -14.09 -4.44
CA LEU A 199 9.03 -14.74 -3.14
C LEU A 199 9.31 -13.71 -2.04
N ALA A 200 8.55 -13.75 -0.95
CA ALA A 200 8.90 -13.08 0.28
C ALA A 200 10.07 -13.82 0.96
N GLU A 201 11.24 -13.23 0.96
CA GLU A 201 12.44 -13.77 1.58
C GLU A 201 12.86 -12.91 2.76
N GLU A 202 13.30 -13.53 3.85
CA GLU A 202 13.86 -12.79 4.99
C GLU A 202 15.05 -11.95 4.54
N TYR A 203 15.16 -10.74 5.08
CA TYR A 203 16.22 -9.75 4.79
C TYR A 203 16.23 -9.21 3.34
N LYS A 204 15.25 -9.54 2.50
CA LYS A 204 15.13 -9.00 1.16
C LYS A 204 14.26 -7.75 1.15
N SER A 205 14.74 -6.69 0.52
CA SER A 205 14.00 -5.45 0.30
C SER A 205 13.31 -5.46 -1.06
N PHE A 206 12.10 -4.92 -1.11
CA PHE A 206 11.33 -4.73 -2.33
C PHE A 206 11.01 -3.25 -2.50
N ASP A 207 11.80 -2.57 -3.31
CA ASP A 207 11.64 -1.14 -3.54
C ASP A 207 10.45 -0.84 -4.45
N ILE A 208 9.68 0.18 -4.10
CA ILE A 208 8.70 0.78 -4.99
C ILE A 208 9.33 2.05 -5.56
N GLU A 209 9.71 2.00 -6.82
CA GLU A 209 10.39 3.11 -7.49
C GLU A 209 9.51 4.36 -7.54
N MET A 210 10.13 5.50 -7.25
CA MET A 210 9.50 6.80 -7.37
C MET A 210 9.46 7.22 -8.86
N LYS A 211 8.28 7.32 -9.43
CA LYS A 211 8.10 7.77 -10.81
C LYS A 211 7.97 9.28 -10.85
N LYS A 212 8.94 9.92 -11.48
CA LYS A 212 8.88 11.36 -11.78
C LYS A 212 7.87 11.61 -12.88
N VAL A 213 7.00 12.59 -12.67
CA VAL A 213 6.16 13.13 -13.73
C VAL A 213 6.99 14.19 -14.46
N VAL A 214 7.30 13.92 -15.72
CA VAL A 214 7.98 14.89 -16.62
C VAL A 214 6.90 15.61 -17.40
N LYS A 215 6.90 16.97 -17.33
CA LYS A 215 6.01 17.82 -18.11
C LYS A 215 6.73 18.33 -19.35
#